data_a1c685b626585c578664a03270e64aea
#
_entry.id   a1c685b626585c578664a03270e64aea
#
_cell.length_a   1.000
_cell.length_b   1.000
_cell.length_c   1.000
_cell.angle_alpha   90.00
_cell.angle_beta   90.00
_cell.angle_gamma   90.00
#
_symmetry.space_group_name_H-M   'P 1'
#
loop_
_entity.id
_entity.type
_entity.pdbx_description
1 polymer ?
#
loop_
_entity_poly.entity_id
_entity_poly.type
_entity_poly.pdbx_seq_one_letter_code
_entity_poly.pdbx_strand_id
1 'polypeptide(L)'
;MALMIVRHKVKDFGAWKPAFDGHRPLQTGAGLLNPRVFRSADDPNEVVILFDVQDIGKAKQFGSSPELKSAMTAAGVVDKPDIHFLNPAD
;
A
#
# COMPACT_ATOMS: atom_id res chain seq x y z
N MET A 1 -7.70 15.24 5.61
CA MET A 1 -7.96 14.00 4.88
C MET A 1 -7.33 12.83 5.64
N ALA A 2 -8.00 11.70 5.67
CA ALA A 2 -7.46 10.51 6.33
C ALA A 2 -6.24 9.98 5.61
N LEU A 3 -5.46 9.15 6.31
CA LEU A 3 -4.27 8.50 5.77
C LEU A 3 -4.39 6.99 5.89
N MET A 4 -3.75 6.29 4.97
CA MET A 4 -3.51 4.85 5.06
C MET A 4 -2.01 4.62 5.04
N ILE A 5 -1.51 3.88 6.01
CA ILE A 5 -0.10 3.46 6.07
C ILE A 5 -0.05 1.96 5.86
N VAL A 6 0.79 1.52 4.93
CA VAL A 6 1.03 0.10 4.65
C VAL A 6 2.51 -0.18 4.84
N ARG A 7 2.83 -1.14 5.69
CA ARG A 7 4.20 -1.64 5.85
C ARG A 7 4.24 -3.11 5.46
N HIS A 8 5.14 -3.50 4.60
CA HIS A 8 5.38 -4.90 4.28
C HIS A 8 6.79 -5.10 3.75
N LYS A 9 7.22 -6.37 3.70
CA LYS A 9 8.48 -6.73 3.06
C LYS A 9 8.21 -7.30 1.69
N VAL A 10 9.14 -7.03 0.77
CA VAL A 10 9.09 -7.54 -0.59
C VAL A 10 10.34 -8.37 -0.85
N LYS A 11 10.25 -9.28 -1.80
CA LYS A 11 11.37 -10.11 -2.20
C LYS A 11 12.49 -9.28 -2.83
N ASP A 12 12.10 -8.31 -3.68
CA ASP A 12 13.02 -7.44 -4.37
C ASP A 12 12.29 -6.13 -4.70
N PHE A 13 12.77 -5.03 -4.14
CA PHE A 13 12.16 -3.72 -4.36
C PHE A 13 12.16 -3.33 -5.85
N GLY A 14 13.24 -3.62 -6.56
CA GLY A 14 13.34 -3.27 -7.97
C GLY A 14 12.31 -3.95 -8.85
N ALA A 15 11.86 -5.15 -8.48
CA ALA A 15 10.77 -5.85 -9.16
C ALA A 15 9.39 -5.41 -8.66
N TRP A 16 9.28 -5.07 -7.37
CA TRP A 16 8.02 -4.69 -6.75
C TRP A 16 7.54 -3.31 -7.22
N LYS A 17 8.43 -2.33 -7.32
CA LYS A 17 8.06 -0.94 -7.60
C LYS A 17 7.31 -0.77 -8.92
N PRO A 18 7.77 -1.35 -10.05
CA PRO A 18 7.00 -1.26 -11.30
C PRO A 18 5.61 -1.90 -11.21
N ALA A 19 5.48 -3.02 -10.50
CA ALA A 19 4.19 -3.66 -10.28
C ALA A 19 3.26 -2.77 -9.44
N PHE A 20 3.79 -2.13 -8.40
CA PHE A 20 3.04 -1.18 -7.59
C PHE A 20 2.55 0.00 -8.44
N ASP A 21 3.43 0.57 -9.25
CA ASP A 21 3.07 1.70 -10.12
C ASP A 21 1.99 1.30 -11.14
N GLY A 22 2.03 0.06 -11.63
CA GLY A 22 1.03 -0.46 -12.55
C GLY A 22 -0.36 -0.63 -11.94
N HIS A 23 -0.47 -0.66 -10.62
CA HIS A 23 -1.75 -0.74 -9.91
C HIS A 23 -2.36 0.62 -9.59
N ARG A 24 -1.83 1.72 -10.13
CA ARG A 24 -2.31 3.07 -9.88
C ARG A 24 -3.81 3.24 -10.16
N PRO A 25 -4.36 2.76 -11.29
CA PRO A 25 -5.80 2.89 -11.53
C PRO A 25 -6.65 2.18 -10.47
N LEU A 26 -6.20 1.02 -9.99
CA LEU A 26 -6.89 0.28 -8.94
C LEU A 26 -6.87 1.03 -7.62
N GLN A 27 -5.74 1.62 -7.26
CA GLN A 27 -5.57 2.44 -6.06
C GLN A 27 -6.48 3.66 -6.11
N THR A 28 -6.44 4.41 -7.21
CA THR A 28 -7.28 5.60 -7.43
C THR A 28 -8.76 5.24 -7.35
N GLY A 29 -9.16 4.13 -7.96
CA GLY A 29 -10.55 3.65 -7.91
C GLY A 29 -11.01 3.32 -6.49
N ALA A 30 -10.09 2.98 -5.59
CA ALA A 30 -10.38 2.73 -4.18
C ALA A 30 -10.30 4.01 -3.32
N GLY A 31 -10.05 5.17 -3.92
CA GLY A 31 -9.92 6.43 -3.20
C GLY A 31 -8.58 6.63 -2.51
N LEU A 32 -7.55 5.88 -2.94
CA LEU A 32 -6.19 6.01 -2.43
C LEU A 32 -5.41 6.95 -3.35
N LEU A 33 -5.04 8.11 -2.81
CA LEU A 33 -4.45 9.21 -3.57
C LEU A 33 -3.03 9.52 -3.09
N ASN A 34 -2.24 10.12 -3.96
CA ASN A 34 -0.90 10.63 -3.64
C ASN A 34 0.00 9.59 -2.95
N PRO A 35 0.25 8.44 -3.58
CA PRO A 35 1.11 7.43 -2.97
C PRO A 35 2.52 7.95 -2.75
N ARG A 36 3.06 7.73 -1.56
CA ARG A 36 4.43 8.06 -1.20
C ARG A 36 5.09 6.78 -0.70
N VAL A 37 6.17 6.39 -1.34
CA VAL A 37 6.85 5.12 -1.07
C VAL A 37 8.17 5.40 -0.37
N PHE A 38 8.39 4.72 0.74
CA PHE A 38 9.62 4.80 1.52
C PHE A 38 10.19 3.41 1.72
N ARG A 39 11.49 3.33 1.85
CA ARG A 39 12.19 2.09 2.19
C ARG A 39 12.83 2.27 3.56
N SER A 40 12.89 1.20 4.35
CA SER A 40 13.63 1.24 5.61
C SER A 40 15.10 1.58 5.35
N ALA A 41 15.66 2.43 6.21
CA ALA A 41 17.09 2.76 6.13
C ALA A 41 17.98 1.55 6.39
N ASP A 42 17.46 0.55 7.12
CA ASP A 42 18.21 -0.64 7.51
C ASP A 42 17.93 -1.83 6.60
N ASP A 43 16.79 -1.85 5.90
CA ASP A 43 16.40 -2.96 5.03
C ASP A 43 15.73 -2.39 3.76
N PRO A 44 16.43 -2.42 2.60
CA PRO A 44 15.87 -1.85 1.37
C PRO A 44 14.65 -2.60 0.83
N ASN A 45 14.35 -3.78 1.33
CA ASN A 45 13.16 -4.55 0.95
C ASN A 45 12.01 -4.42 1.96
N GLU A 46 12.18 -3.64 3.01
CA GLU A 46 11.07 -3.25 3.88
C GLU A 46 10.51 -1.91 3.39
N VAL A 47 9.24 -1.93 2.98
CA VAL A 47 8.60 -0.82 2.29
C VAL A 47 7.47 -0.26 3.13
N VAL A 48 7.39 1.06 3.20
CA VAL A 48 6.27 1.78 3.83
C VAL A 48 5.65 2.68 2.79
N ILE A 49 4.33 2.58 2.63
CA ILE A 49 3.57 3.35 1.66
C ILE A 49 2.56 4.22 2.41
N LEU A 50 2.47 5.48 2.03
CA LEU A 50 1.47 6.41 2.54
C LEU A 50 0.53 6.81 1.41
N PHE A 51 -0.78 6.76 1.71
CA PHE A 51 -1.81 7.29 0.81
C PHE A 51 -2.65 8.31 1.54
N ASP A 52 -3.10 9.33 0.84
CA ASP A 52 -4.26 10.12 1.26
C ASP A 52 -5.52 9.31 0.93
N VAL A 53 -6.48 9.29 1.86
CA VAL A 53 -7.68 8.45 1.74
C VAL A 53 -8.91 9.33 1.66
N GLN A 54 -9.66 9.20 0.58
CA GLN A 54 -10.90 9.93 0.34
C GLN A 54 -12.05 9.39 1.21
N ASP A 55 -12.13 8.06 1.32
CA ASP A 55 -13.21 7.35 2.04
C ASP A 55 -12.62 6.13 2.74
N ILE A 56 -12.56 6.17 4.07
CA ILE A 56 -11.98 5.10 4.87
C ILE A 56 -12.72 3.77 4.68
N GLY A 57 -14.06 3.81 4.60
CA GLY A 57 -14.84 2.60 4.40
C GLY A 57 -14.50 1.90 3.10
N LYS A 58 -14.36 2.66 2.03
CA LYS A 58 -13.98 2.14 0.72
C LYS A 58 -12.54 1.62 0.72
N ALA A 59 -11.63 2.33 1.38
CA ALA A 59 -10.24 1.91 1.48
C ALA A 59 -10.10 0.61 2.29
N LYS A 60 -10.88 0.45 3.36
CA LYS A 60 -10.89 -0.79 4.14
C LYS A 60 -11.40 -1.97 3.34
N GLN A 61 -12.44 -1.79 2.53
CA GLN A 61 -12.93 -2.83 1.62
C GLN A 61 -11.85 -3.24 0.63
N PHE A 62 -11.14 -2.28 0.06
CA PHE A 62 -10.03 -2.55 -0.84
C PHE A 62 -8.91 -3.30 -0.13
N GLY A 63 -8.56 -2.88 1.08
CA GLY A 63 -7.48 -3.49 1.88
C GLY A 63 -7.73 -4.96 2.23
N SER A 64 -8.99 -5.38 2.28
CA SER A 64 -9.37 -6.77 2.55
C SER A 64 -9.79 -7.54 1.30
N SER A 65 -9.68 -6.94 0.11
CA SER A 65 -10.14 -7.58 -1.13
C SER A 65 -9.22 -8.70 -1.57
N PRO A 66 -9.77 -9.78 -2.15
CA PRO A 66 -8.96 -10.86 -2.74
C PRO A 66 -8.08 -10.37 -3.88
N GLU A 67 -8.54 -9.39 -4.66
CA GLU A 67 -7.79 -8.82 -5.77
C GLU A 67 -6.49 -8.18 -5.28
N LEU A 68 -6.55 -7.41 -4.19
CA LEU A 68 -5.36 -6.79 -3.61
C LEU A 68 -4.41 -7.84 -3.08
N LYS A 69 -4.91 -8.86 -2.40
CA LYS A 69 -4.09 -9.94 -1.87
C LYS A 69 -3.35 -10.66 -2.99
N SER A 70 -4.04 -10.96 -4.08
CA SER A 70 -3.43 -11.59 -5.27
C SER A 70 -2.38 -10.69 -5.90
N ALA A 71 -2.67 -9.39 -6.03
CA ALA A 71 -1.75 -8.42 -6.60
C ALA A 71 -0.48 -8.29 -5.75
N MET A 72 -0.60 -8.26 -4.44
CA MET A 72 0.54 -8.20 -3.54
C MET A 72 1.42 -9.44 -3.65
N THR A 73 0.82 -10.63 -3.67
CA THR A 73 1.56 -11.88 -3.83
C THR A 73 2.30 -11.90 -5.17
N ALA A 74 1.64 -11.52 -6.24
CA ALA A 74 2.24 -11.48 -7.58
C ALA A 74 3.37 -10.46 -7.67
N ALA A 75 3.28 -9.36 -6.92
CA ALA A 75 4.29 -8.31 -6.89
C ALA A 75 5.49 -8.65 -5.98
N GLY A 76 5.44 -9.78 -5.27
CA GLY A 76 6.55 -10.25 -4.45
C GLY A 76 6.50 -9.80 -2.99
N VAL A 77 5.33 -9.48 -2.45
CA VAL A 77 5.17 -9.23 -1.02
C VAL A 77 5.30 -10.56 -0.29
N VAL A 78 6.24 -10.64 0.65
CA VAL A 78 6.64 -11.91 1.28
C VAL A 78 6.20 -12.07 2.72
N ASP A 79 5.61 -11.03 3.33
CA ASP A 79 5.06 -11.12 4.68
C ASP A 79 3.65 -10.55 4.72
N LYS A 80 3.01 -10.67 5.90
CA LYS A 80 1.68 -10.10 6.10
C LYS A 80 1.80 -8.58 6.22
N PRO A 81 1.10 -7.80 5.38
CA PRO A 81 1.15 -6.35 5.47
C PRO A 81 0.55 -5.84 6.79
N ASP A 82 1.19 -4.83 7.37
CA ASP A 82 0.60 -4.03 8.45
C ASP A 82 -0.08 -2.82 7.83
N ILE A 83 -1.37 -2.70 8.02
CA ILE A 83 -2.17 -1.63 7.43
C ILE A 83 -2.86 -0.85 8.54
N HIS A 84 -2.68 0.47 8.52
CA HIS A 84 -3.29 1.38 9.48
C HIS A 84 -4.06 2.47 8.77
N PHE A 85 -5.28 2.73 9.24
CA PHE A 85 -6.08 3.84 8.75
C PHE A 85 -6.13 4.90 9.85
N LEU A 86 -5.74 6.13 9.50
CA LEU A 86 -5.51 7.19 10.46
C LEU A 86 -6.35 8.42 10.13
N ASN A 87 -6.91 9.03 11.15
CA ASN A 87 -7.57 10.33 11.03
C ASN A 87 -6.67 11.41 11.63
N PRO A 88 -6.65 12.62 11.05
CA PRO A 88 -5.96 13.74 11.70
C PRO A 88 -6.49 13.97 13.12
N ALA A 89 -5.57 14.23 14.04
CA ALA A 89 -5.93 14.42 15.44
C ALA A 89 -5.90 15.89 15.87
N ASP A 90 -5.47 16.79 15.01
CA ASP A 90 -5.36 18.23 15.30
C ASP A 90 -6.49 19.03 14.71
#